data_89493cec70a4d7970cb87b852164079d
#
_entry.id   89493cec70a4d7970cb87b852164079d
#
_cell.length_a   1.000
_cell.length_b   1.000
_cell.length_c   1.000
_cell.angle_alpha   90.00
_cell.angle_beta   90.00
_cell.angle_gamma   90.00
#
_symmetry.space_group_name_H-M   'P 1'
#
loop_
_entity.id
_entity.type
_entity.pdbx_description
1 polymer ?
#
loop_
_entity_poly.entity_id
_entity_poly.type
_entity_poly.pdbx_seq_one_letter_code
_entity_poly.pdbx_strand_id
1 'polypeptide(L)'
;MRLLRSSINLLKVVDIVKSLLPTLTTIAALFMSFGIWAQSAPQLDLARVKLGAGMHVIDAQLASTPEQRQTGLMLRKEMPQHEGMLFTFDQANIQCFWMKNTLLSLTAAFVTDDGTIVNLADMKPETTDSHCSASPVRYVLEMNKGWFLKKGIQAGSKLSGPMFRAAR
;
A
#
# COMPACT_ATOMS: atom_id res chain seq x y z
N MET A 1 -77.22 14.49 14.79
CA MET A 1 -75.78 14.47 14.47
C MET A 1 -75.10 13.39 15.32
N ARG A 2 -74.87 12.18 14.78
CA ARG A 2 -74.31 11.07 15.52
C ARG A 2 -72.77 10.97 15.19
N LEU A 3 -72.00 11.25 16.21
CA LEU A 3 -70.55 11.05 16.14
C LEU A 3 -70.21 9.55 16.30
N LEU A 4 -69.76 8.90 15.24
CA LEU A 4 -69.20 7.55 15.27
C LEU A 4 -67.77 7.63 15.84
N ARG A 5 -67.62 7.23 17.11
CA ARG A 5 -66.30 6.96 17.72
C ARG A 5 -65.80 5.63 17.22
N SER A 6 -64.85 5.64 16.29
CA SER A 6 -64.09 4.43 15.91
C SER A 6 -63.09 4.11 17.01
N SER A 7 -63.41 3.12 17.83
CA SER A 7 -62.44 2.57 18.81
C SER A 7 -61.44 1.67 18.06
N ILE A 8 -60.26 2.21 17.82
CA ILE A 8 -59.15 1.40 17.31
C ILE A 8 -58.78 0.40 18.38
N ASN A 9 -58.94 -0.89 18.10
CA ASN A 9 -58.73 -1.97 19.05
C ASN A 9 -57.20 -2.14 19.26
N LEU A 10 -56.74 -1.68 20.42
CA LEU A 10 -55.30 -1.65 20.79
C LEU A 10 -54.62 -3.05 20.68
N LEU A 11 -55.40 -4.14 20.88
CA LEU A 11 -54.94 -5.51 20.74
C LEU A 11 -54.52 -5.86 19.31
N LYS A 12 -55.19 -5.34 18.26
CA LYS A 12 -54.81 -5.60 16.85
C LYS A 12 -53.49 -4.91 16.45
N VAL A 13 -53.21 -3.75 17.05
CA VAL A 13 -51.98 -2.99 16.77
C VAL A 13 -50.75 -3.74 17.36
N VAL A 14 -50.90 -4.35 18.53
CA VAL A 14 -49.84 -5.12 19.18
C VAL A 14 -49.46 -6.36 18.36
N ASP A 15 -50.44 -7.05 17.79
CA ASP A 15 -50.16 -8.27 16.96
C ASP A 15 -49.50 -7.92 15.63
N ILE A 16 -49.83 -6.79 15.00
CA ILE A 16 -49.16 -6.31 13.79
C ILE A 16 -47.70 -5.97 14.07
N VAL A 17 -47.41 -5.31 15.21
CA VAL A 17 -46.03 -4.96 15.59
C VAL A 17 -45.21 -6.22 15.89
N LYS A 18 -45.79 -7.24 16.53
CA LYS A 18 -45.10 -8.53 16.80
C LYS A 18 -44.78 -9.33 15.53
N SER A 19 -45.63 -9.24 14.49
CA SER A 19 -45.37 -9.96 13.24
C SER A 19 -44.32 -9.28 12.34
N LEU A 20 -44.04 -7.99 12.53
CA LEU A 20 -43.03 -7.25 11.75
C LEU A 20 -41.62 -7.27 12.37
N LEU A 21 -41.48 -7.59 13.68
CA LEU A 21 -40.19 -7.65 14.35
C LEU A 21 -39.20 -8.68 13.77
N PRO A 22 -39.62 -9.91 13.40
CA PRO A 22 -38.66 -10.90 12.87
C PRO A 22 -38.14 -10.60 11.49
N THR A 23 -38.87 -9.80 10.67
CA THR A 23 -38.44 -9.44 9.32
C THR A 23 -37.42 -8.30 9.31
N LEU A 24 -37.42 -7.39 10.30
CA LEU A 24 -36.43 -6.33 10.40
C LEU A 24 -35.08 -6.84 10.90
N THR A 25 -35.08 -7.85 11.80
CA THR A 25 -33.82 -8.44 12.30
C THR A 25 -33.08 -9.26 11.26
N THR A 26 -33.78 -9.92 10.33
CA THR A 26 -33.16 -10.67 9.23
C THR A 26 -32.54 -9.77 8.17
N ILE A 27 -33.09 -8.57 7.92
CA ILE A 27 -32.54 -7.62 6.96
C ILE A 27 -31.26 -6.97 7.52
N ALA A 28 -31.20 -6.68 8.82
CA ALA A 28 -30.01 -6.12 9.47
C ALA A 28 -28.81 -7.08 9.45
N ALA A 29 -29.04 -8.40 9.49
CA ALA A 29 -28.00 -9.42 9.45
C ALA A 29 -27.39 -9.58 8.04
N LEU A 30 -28.09 -9.19 6.97
CA LEU A 30 -27.60 -9.33 5.59
C LEU A 30 -26.59 -8.22 5.20
N PHE A 31 -26.55 -7.09 5.93
CA PHE A 31 -25.64 -5.99 5.61
C PHE A 31 -24.29 -6.02 6.35
N MET A 32 -24.08 -6.97 7.27
CA MET A 32 -22.81 -7.09 8.00
C MET A 32 -21.78 -8.01 7.35
N SER A 33 -22.00 -8.49 6.11
CA SER A 33 -21.05 -9.39 5.42
C SER A 33 -20.14 -8.67 4.43
N PHE A 34 -19.86 -7.38 4.60
CA PHE A 34 -18.73 -6.77 3.91
C PHE A 34 -17.45 -7.22 4.62
N GLY A 35 -17.00 -8.41 4.24
CA GLY A 35 -15.77 -8.98 4.72
C GLY A 35 -14.62 -8.01 4.53
N ILE A 36 -13.82 -7.88 5.56
CA ILE A 36 -12.47 -7.36 5.48
C ILE A 36 -11.78 -8.20 4.40
N TRP A 37 -11.61 -7.66 3.21
CA TRP A 37 -10.79 -8.26 2.16
C TRP A 37 -9.37 -8.18 2.67
N ALA A 38 -8.94 -9.19 3.42
CA ALA A 38 -7.53 -9.40 3.68
C ALA A 38 -6.87 -9.52 2.30
N GLN A 39 -5.88 -8.71 2.03
CA GLN A 39 -5.14 -8.70 0.79
C GLN A 39 -4.57 -10.10 0.54
N SER A 40 -5.21 -10.85 -0.33
CA SER A 40 -4.91 -12.26 -0.58
C SER A 40 -4.04 -12.48 -1.81
N ALA A 41 -3.71 -11.41 -2.55
CA ALA A 41 -2.94 -11.48 -3.78
C ALA A 41 -1.90 -10.35 -3.88
N PRO A 42 -0.73 -10.59 -4.52
CA PRO A 42 0.23 -9.56 -4.78
C PRO A 42 -0.30 -8.54 -5.80
N GLN A 43 0.08 -7.27 -5.67
CA GLN A 43 -0.20 -6.28 -6.71
C GLN A 43 0.84 -6.42 -7.83
N LEU A 44 0.40 -6.68 -9.05
CA LEU A 44 1.28 -6.91 -10.20
C LEU A 44 1.11 -5.88 -11.33
N ASP A 45 -0.03 -5.18 -11.36
CA ASP A 45 -0.47 -4.33 -12.48
C ASP A 45 -0.31 -2.83 -12.17
N LEU A 46 0.85 -2.44 -11.62
CA LEU A 46 1.17 -1.04 -11.42
C LEU A 46 1.83 -0.44 -12.67
N ALA A 47 1.62 0.87 -12.86
CA ALA A 47 2.37 1.63 -13.87
C ALA A 47 3.88 1.43 -13.67
N ARG A 48 4.64 1.45 -14.76
CA ARG A 48 6.10 1.20 -14.72
C ARG A 48 6.87 2.41 -15.22
N VAL A 49 8.08 2.54 -14.72
CA VAL A 49 9.02 3.58 -15.11
C VAL A 49 10.41 3.00 -15.25
N LYS A 50 11.16 3.48 -16.24
CA LYS A 50 12.58 3.17 -16.41
C LYS A 50 13.43 4.14 -15.62
N LEU A 51 14.27 3.60 -14.75
CA LEU A 51 15.25 4.35 -13.98
C LEU A 51 16.66 3.94 -14.40
N GLY A 52 17.56 4.91 -14.45
CA GLY A 52 18.98 4.68 -14.64
C GLY A 52 19.70 4.65 -13.29
N ALA A 53 20.64 3.72 -13.13
CA ALA A 53 21.55 3.62 -11.99
C ALA A 53 22.95 3.32 -12.53
N GLY A 54 23.78 4.36 -12.76
CA GLY A 54 25.00 4.24 -13.54
C GLY A 54 24.71 3.75 -14.96
N MET A 55 25.33 2.63 -15.38
CA MET A 55 25.07 1.99 -16.69
C MET A 55 23.87 1.01 -16.68
N HIS A 56 23.20 0.84 -15.56
CA HIS A 56 22.13 -0.14 -15.40
C HIS A 56 20.76 0.52 -15.56
N VAL A 57 19.83 -0.20 -16.20
CA VAL A 57 18.43 0.20 -16.33
C VAL A 57 17.59 -0.68 -15.41
N ILE A 58 16.75 -0.04 -14.62
CA ILE A 58 15.79 -0.66 -13.71
C ILE A 58 14.39 -0.46 -14.28
N ASP A 59 13.58 -1.49 -14.33
CA ASP A 59 12.17 -1.43 -14.66
C ASP A 59 11.36 -1.42 -13.35
N ALA A 60 11.07 -0.25 -12.83
CA ALA A 60 10.40 -0.10 -11.55
C ALA A 60 8.89 0.06 -11.70
N GLN A 61 8.12 -0.67 -10.91
CA GLN A 61 6.70 -0.40 -10.71
C GLN A 61 6.52 0.80 -9.78
N LEU A 62 5.50 1.62 -10.05
CA LEU A 62 5.21 2.83 -9.28
C LEU A 62 4.14 2.56 -8.22
N ALA A 63 4.49 2.70 -6.95
CA ALA A 63 3.56 2.74 -5.84
C ALA A 63 3.35 4.20 -5.41
N SER A 64 2.29 4.85 -5.91
CA SER A 64 2.04 6.28 -5.73
C SER A 64 0.83 6.61 -4.86
N THR A 65 -0.13 5.69 -4.69
CA THR A 65 -1.23 5.87 -3.75
C THR A 65 -0.90 5.30 -2.36
N PRO A 66 -1.58 5.75 -1.29
CA PRO A 66 -1.41 5.17 0.04
C PRO A 66 -1.59 3.65 0.06
N GLU A 67 -2.60 3.13 -0.63
CA GLU A 67 -2.92 1.70 -0.71
C GLU A 67 -1.82 0.93 -1.45
N GLN A 68 -1.31 1.48 -2.57
CA GLN A 68 -0.21 0.89 -3.33
C GLN A 68 1.07 0.83 -2.49
N ARG A 69 1.38 1.91 -1.76
CA ARG A 69 2.54 1.96 -0.87
C ARG A 69 2.40 1.00 0.31
N GLN A 70 1.21 0.88 0.89
CA GLN A 70 0.94 -0.05 1.99
C GLN A 70 1.10 -1.50 1.55
N THR A 71 0.67 -1.83 0.33
CA THR A 71 0.80 -3.17 -0.26
C THR A 71 2.24 -3.47 -0.65
N GLY A 72 2.90 -2.54 -1.31
CA GLY A 72 4.28 -2.72 -1.78
C GLY A 72 4.51 -4.05 -2.51
N LEU A 73 5.57 -4.74 -2.15
CA LEU A 73 5.96 -6.06 -2.70
C LEU A 73 5.41 -7.24 -1.87
N MET A 74 4.41 -7.02 -1.02
CA MET A 74 3.80 -8.09 -0.23
C MET A 74 3.32 -9.25 -1.12
N LEU A 75 3.44 -10.47 -0.60
CA LEU A 75 2.98 -11.73 -1.19
C LEU A 75 3.65 -12.13 -2.51
N ARG A 76 4.62 -11.37 -3.01
CA ARG A 76 5.38 -11.76 -4.19
C ARG A 76 6.37 -12.86 -3.84
N LYS A 77 6.38 -13.92 -4.65
CA LYS A 77 7.31 -15.05 -4.49
C LYS A 77 8.62 -14.81 -5.19
N GLU A 78 8.62 -14.00 -6.24
CA GLU A 78 9.80 -13.70 -7.07
C GLU A 78 9.72 -12.29 -7.66
N MET A 79 10.86 -11.74 -8.01
CA MET A 79 11.01 -10.50 -8.76
C MET A 79 12.29 -10.59 -9.62
N PRO A 80 12.19 -10.34 -10.94
CA PRO A 80 13.36 -10.33 -11.83
C PRO A 80 14.45 -9.36 -11.35
N GLN A 81 15.72 -9.67 -11.62
CA GLN A 81 16.85 -8.88 -11.10
C GLN A 81 16.91 -7.44 -11.62
N HIS A 82 16.30 -7.15 -12.77
CA HIS A 82 16.24 -5.81 -13.34
C HIS A 82 14.95 -5.08 -12.95
N GLU A 83 14.09 -5.70 -12.17
CA GLU A 83 12.84 -5.10 -11.69
C GLU A 83 12.95 -4.63 -10.24
N GLY A 84 12.11 -3.63 -9.91
CA GLY A 84 11.97 -3.09 -8.57
C GLY A 84 10.62 -2.42 -8.37
N MET A 85 10.45 -1.79 -7.20
CA MET A 85 9.30 -0.94 -6.93
C MET A 85 9.78 0.43 -6.43
N LEU A 86 9.31 1.48 -7.08
CA LEU A 86 9.53 2.86 -6.68
C LEU A 86 8.31 3.39 -5.95
N PHE A 87 8.48 3.67 -4.70
CA PHE A 87 7.49 4.35 -3.85
C PHE A 87 7.68 5.85 -4.00
N THR A 88 6.58 6.56 -4.27
CA THR A 88 6.60 8.01 -4.43
C THR A 88 5.72 8.68 -3.38
N PHE A 89 6.19 9.77 -2.79
CA PHE A 89 5.49 10.53 -1.77
C PHE A 89 5.29 11.98 -2.21
N ASP A 90 4.20 12.59 -1.78
CA ASP A 90 3.85 13.97 -2.17
C ASP A 90 4.85 14.99 -1.61
N GLN A 91 5.40 14.70 -0.43
CA GLN A 91 6.37 15.55 0.27
C GLN A 91 7.55 14.74 0.79
N ALA A 92 8.71 15.38 0.89
CA ALA A 92 9.88 14.76 1.51
C ALA A 92 9.70 14.68 3.03
N ASN A 93 9.79 13.47 3.57
CA ASN A 93 9.74 13.17 5.00
C ASN A 93 10.69 12.02 5.32
N ILE A 94 10.94 11.76 6.60
CA ILE A 94 11.56 10.51 7.02
C ILE A 94 10.59 9.38 6.64
N GLN A 95 11.04 8.51 5.74
CA GLN A 95 10.28 7.35 5.28
C GLN A 95 10.83 6.10 5.95
N CYS A 96 9.93 5.29 6.53
CA CYS A 96 10.28 4.05 7.20
C CYS A 96 9.53 2.88 6.57
N PHE A 97 10.24 1.78 6.33
CA PHE A 97 9.73 0.59 5.68
C PHE A 97 9.89 -0.65 6.57
N TRP A 98 9.02 -1.60 6.40
CA TRP A 98 9.01 -2.91 7.05
C TRP A 98 8.79 -4.02 6.04
N MET A 99 8.96 -5.27 6.45
CA MET A 99 8.84 -6.43 5.57
C MET A 99 7.66 -7.35 5.91
N LYS A 100 6.63 -6.81 6.60
CA LYS A 100 5.41 -7.58 6.92
C LYS A 100 4.80 -8.16 5.64
N ASN A 101 4.47 -9.46 5.65
CA ASN A 101 3.92 -10.20 4.51
C ASN A 101 4.77 -10.14 3.22
N THR A 102 6.05 -9.76 3.30
CA THR A 102 6.95 -9.67 2.15
C THR A 102 7.93 -10.85 2.18
N LEU A 103 7.80 -11.75 1.20
CA LEU A 103 8.56 -13.01 1.11
C LEU A 103 9.95 -12.82 0.50
N LEU A 104 10.16 -11.71 -0.23
CA LEU A 104 11.40 -11.39 -0.89
C LEU A 104 12.41 -10.80 0.10
N SER A 105 13.70 -11.16 -0.05
CA SER A 105 14.79 -10.39 0.57
C SER A 105 15.04 -9.13 -0.27
N LEU A 106 14.96 -7.95 0.31
CA LEU A 106 15.03 -6.67 -0.39
C LEU A 106 16.12 -5.77 0.17
N THR A 107 16.55 -4.81 -0.64
CA THR A 107 17.29 -3.63 -0.21
C THR A 107 16.51 -2.39 -0.61
N ALA A 108 16.17 -1.53 0.34
CA ALA A 108 15.57 -0.22 0.10
C ALA A 108 16.66 0.83 -0.10
N ALA A 109 16.57 1.61 -1.19
CA ALA A 109 17.34 2.82 -1.42
C ALA A 109 16.44 4.03 -1.16
N PHE A 110 16.81 4.86 -0.20
CA PHE A 110 16.12 6.11 0.13
C PHE A 110 16.69 7.25 -0.72
N VAL A 111 15.83 7.97 -1.47
CA VAL A 111 16.26 8.82 -2.58
C VAL A 111 15.64 10.21 -2.48
N THR A 112 16.46 11.24 -2.62
CA THR A 112 16.04 12.65 -2.64
C THR A 112 15.40 13.04 -3.98
N ASP A 113 14.85 14.24 -4.06
CA ASP A 113 14.16 14.80 -5.24
C ASP A 113 15.05 14.83 -6.49
N ASP A 114 16.36 14.96 -6.32
CA ASP A 114 17.33 15.04 -7.41
C ASP A 114 17.91 13.66 -7.80
N GLY A 115 17.39 12.58 -7.21
CA GLY A 115 17.81 11.21 -7.49
C GLY A 115 19.00 10.72 -6.64
N THR A 116 19.50 11.49 -5.68
CA THR A 116 20.62 11.06 -4.84
C THR A 116 20.16 10.07 -3.77
N ILE A 117 20.85 8.93 -3.66
CA ILE A 117 20.63 7.93 -2.62
C ILE A 117 21.24 8.44 -1.30
N VAL A 118 20.42 8.65 -0.27
CA VAL A 118 20.90 9.09 1.05
C VAL A 118 21.42 7.92 1.90
N ASN A 119 20.73 6.80 1.86
CA ASN A 119 21.17 5.55 2.49
C ASN A 119 20.50 4.33 1.84
N LEU A 120 21.06 3.17 2.12
CA LEU A 120 20.54 1.86 1.75
C LEU A 120 20.23 1.07 3.02
N ALA A 121 19.19 0.24 3.00
CA ALA A 121 18.86 -0.66 4.09
C ALA A 121 18.53 -2.06 3.56
N ASP A 122 19.27 -3.06 3.99
CA ASP A 122 18.96 -4.46 3.74
C ASP A 122 17.86 -4.91 4.69
N MET A 123 16.81 -5.52 4.13
CA MET A 123 15.61 -5.90 4.86
C MET A 123 15.39 -7.41 4.77
N LYS A 124 15.08 -8.04 5.92
CA LYS A 124 14.80 -9.47 5.99
C LYS A 124 13.33 -9.76 5.72
N PRO A 125 12.99 -10.81 4.98
CA PRO A 125 11.60 -11.23 4.77
C PRO A 125 10.81 -11.34 6.07
N GLU A 126 9.53 -11.00 6.00
CA GLU A 126 8.51 -11.22 7.05
C GLU A 126 8.82 -10.60 8.43
N THR A 127 9.76 -9.63 8.49
CA THR A 127 10.03 -8.87 9.73
C THR A 127 9.22 -7.59 9.80
N THR A 128 9.04 -7.08 11.01
CA THR A 128 8.38 -5.80 11.29
C THR A 128 9.37 -4.75 11.78
N ASP A 129 10.66 -5.01 11.68
CA ASP A 129 11.71 -4.05 11.98
C ASP A 129 11.57 -2.84 11.07
N SER A 130 11.77 -1.66 11.63
CA SER A 130 11.65 -0.40 10.91
C SER A 130 12.99 0.01 10.29
N HIS A 131 13.00 0.19 8.98
CA HIS A 131 14.15 0.64 8.20
C HIS A 131 13.85 2.04 7.65
N CYS A 132 14.55 3.06 8.17
CA CYS A 132 14.21 4.45 7.89
C CYS A 132 15.28 5.15 7.05
N SER A 133 14.85 6.22 6.34
CA SER A 133 15.75 7.14 5.66
C SER A 133 16.57 7.95 6.66
N ALA A 134 17.84 8.22 6.34
CA ALA A 134 18.74 9.03 7.15
C ALA A 134 18.39 10.53 7.12
N SER A 135 17.65 10.98 6.12
CA SER A 135 17.12 12.33 5.96
C SER A 135 15.79 12.31 5.23
N PRO A 136 15.02 13.43 5.18
CA PRO A 136 13.76 13.47 4.43
C PRO A 136 13.95 13.13 2.96
N VAL A 137 13.11 12.22 2.44
CA VAL A 137 13.13 11.76 1.04
C VAL A 137 11.71 11.68 0.47
N ARG A 138 11.58 11.81 -0.86
CA ARG A 138 10.32 11.63 -1.59
C ARG A 138 10.23 10.30 -2.31
N TYR A 139 11.32 9.58 -2.43
CA TYR A 139 11.36 8.34 -3.17
C TYR A 139 12.05 7.25 -2.36
N VAL A 140 11.53 6.02 -2.49
CA VAL A 140 12.21 4.83 -1.99
C VAL A 140 12.17 3.78 -3.10
N LEU A 141 13.33 3.25 -3.47
CA LEU A 141 13.43 2.19 -4.47
C LEU A 141 13.80 0.88 -3.81
N GLU A 142 12.91 -0.10 -3.89
CA GLU A 142 13.17 -1.47 -3.44
C GLU A 142 13.63 -2.33 -4.62
N MET A 143 14.76 -3.03 -4.41
CA MET A 143 15.34 -4.00 -5.32
C MET A 143 15.61 -5.31 -4.59
N ASN A 144 15.83 -6.41 -5.33
CA ASN A 144 16.33 -7.64 -4.73
C ASN A 144 17.57 -7.38 -3.88
N LYS A 145 17.66 -8.00 -2.71
CA LYS A 145 18.79 -7.83 -1.79
C LYS A 145 20.13 -8.03 -2.47
N GLY A 146 21.05 -7.11 -2.20
CA GLY A 146 22.40 -7.11 -2.75
C GLY A 146 22.51 -6.62 -4.20
N TRP A 147 21.40 -6.21 -4.84
CA TRP A 147 21.44 -5.68 -6.20
C TRP A 147 22.33 -4.44 -6.29
N PHE A 148 22.15 -3.47 -5.40
CA PHE A 148 22.93 -2.23 -5.39
C PHE A 148 24.42 -2.51 -5.18
N LEU A 149 24.76 -3.35 -4.21
CA LEU A 149 26.16 -3.74 -3.95
C LEU A 149 26.82 -4.39 -5.17
N LYS A 150 26.15 -5.34 -5.82
CA LYS A 150 26.65 -6.02 -7.03
C LYS A 150 26.88 -5.07 -8.20
N LYS A 151 26.19 -3.92 -8.22
CA LYS A 151 26.28 -2.90 -9.27
C LYS A 151 27.16 -1.71 -8.89
N GLY A 152 27.82 -1.75 -7.71
CA GLY A 152 28.67 -0.67 -7.23
C GLY A 152 27.90 0.61 -6.87
N ILE A 153 26.60 0.48 -6.55
CA ILE A 153 25.72 1.59 -6.19
C ILE A 153 25.63 1.67 -4.68
N GLN A 154 25.86 2.86 -4.14
CA GLN A 154 25.95 3.11 -2.70
C GLN A 154 25.30 4.46 -2.33
N ALA A 155 25.28 4.81 -1.05
CA ALA A 155 24.91 6.15 -0.63
C ALA A 155 25.80 7.20 -1.34
N GLY A 156 25.18 8.29 -1.80
CA GLY A 156 25.79 9.31 -2.65
C GLY A 156 25.70 8.99 -4.15
N SER A 157 25.41 7.76 -4.57
CA SER A 157 25.13 7.45 -5.98
C SER A 157 23.83 8.14 -6.42
N LYS A 158 23.73 8.43 -7.73
CA LYS A 158 22.61 9.13 -8.30
C LYS A 158 21.80 8.23 -9.24
N LEU A 159 20.51 8.17 -9.01
CA LEU A 159 19.54 7.58 -9.94
C LEU A 159 19.10 8.66 -10.94
N SER A 160 18.78 8.24 -12.17
CA SER A 160 18.19 9.09 -13.18
C SER A 160 16.81 8.56 -13.58
N GLY A 161 15.92 9.45 -14.01
CA GLY A 161 14.57 9.07 -14.42
C GLY A 161 13.65 10.29 -14.50
N PRO A 162 12.47 10.12 -15.11
CA PRO A 162 11.58 11.27 -15.40
C PRO A 162 11.00 11.95 -14.15
N MET A 163 11.03 11.27 -12.96
CA MET A 163 10.51 11.84 -11.72
C MET A 163 11.54 12.62 -10.93
N PHE A 164 12.83 12.45 -11.21
CA PHE A 164 13.87 13.16 -10.49
C PHE A 164 14.09 14.54 -11.10
N ARG A 165 14.15 15.57 -10.26
CA ARG A 165 14.43 16.93 -10.72
C ARG A 165 15.92 17.04 -11.04
N ALA A 166 16.26 17.72 -12.16
CA ALA A 166 17.63 18.11 -12.40
C ALA A 166 18.11 18.98 -11.23
N ALA A 167 19.34 18.75 -10.75
CA ALA A 167 19.97 19.66 -9.80
C ALA A 167 20.02 21.07 -10.43
N ARG A 168 19.48 22.06 -9.74
CA ARG A 168 19.56 23.47 -10.16
C ARG A 168 20.94 24.02 -9.84
#